data_7472c20f86047a3a359ecc607fc796fc
#
_entry.id   7472c20f86047a3a359ecc607fc796fc
#
_cell.length_a   1.000
_cell.length_b   1.000
_cell.length_c   1.000
_cell.angle_alpha   90.00
_cell.angle_beta   90.00
_cell.angle_gamma   90.00
#
_symmetry.space_group_name_H-M   'P 1'
#
loop_
_entity.id
_entity.type
_entity.pdbx_description
1 polymer ?
#
loop_
_entity_poly.entity_id
_entity_poly.type
_entity_poly.pdbx_seq_one_letter_code
_entity_poly.pdbx_strand_id
1 'polypeptide(L)'
;MSETFVFDDTDRKIVEQLRQNGRATNQQIAESLNLIASTVSTRIRRMEEAGMLRVVAVSDFAVHGYHVIIHVAVQVSGRPALDVAEDLAEFPEVFAAHLVTGSYEISLLLTLRDIDELPSLITDRLSKVPGIKSMIPAVGLDVVRYGLDTGPIDSRRLA
;
A
#
# COMPACT_ATOMS: atom_id res chain seq x y z
N MET A 1 -0.85 -27.06 7.24
CA MET A 1 0.05 -26.38 8.22
C MET A 1 0.97 -25.50 7.38
N SER A 2 0.75 -24.21 7.39
CA SER A 2 1.62 -23.25 6.69
C SER A 2 2.97 -23.25 7.41
N GLU A 3 4.05 -23.65 6.74
CA GLU A 3 5.39 -23.46 7.25
C GLU A 3 5.59 -21.98 7.53
N THR A 4 5.86 -21.64 8.78
CA THR A 4 6.13 -20.25 9.16
C THR A 4 7.42 -19.82 8.44
N PHE A 5 7.30 -18.90 7.48
CA PHE A 5 8.46 -18.34 6.79
C PHE A 5 9.41 -17.69 7.79
N VAL A 6 10.65 -18.16 7.83
CA VAL A 6 11.71 -17.56 8.68
C VAL A 6 12.55 -16.62 7.81
N PHE A 7 12.47 -15.34 8.09
CA PHE A 7 13.24 -14.27 7.44
C PHE A 7 14.61 -14.16 8.12
N ASP A 8 15.66 -14.70 7.50
CA ASP A 8 17.01 -14.77 8.08
C ASP A 8 17.88 -13.53 7.74
N ASP A 9 19.12 -13.50 8.27
CA ASP A 9 20.03 -12.38 8.04
C ASP A 9 20.50 -12.27 6.60
N THR A 10 20.53 -13.37 5.85
CA THR A 10 20.86 -13.35 4.42
C THR A 10 19.71 -12.74 3.63
N ASP A 11 18.47 -13.07 3.98
CA ASP A 11 17.27 -12.47 3.39
C ASP A 11 17.24 -10.96 3.63
N ARG A 12 17.56 -10.51 4.87
CA ARG A 12 17.68 -9.06 5.18
C ARG A 12 18.71 -8.34 4.33
N LYS A 13 19.88 -8.95 4.14
CA LYS A 13 20.96 -8.38 3.30
C LYS A 13 20.55 -8.29 1.83
N ILE A 14 19.86 -9.31 1.31
CA ILE A 14 19.34 -9.30 -0.06
C ILE A 14 18.31 -8.17 -0.24
N VAL A 15 17.36 -8.04 0.70
CA VAL A 15 16.36 -6.95 0.66
C VAL A 15 17.02 -5.59 0.73
N GLU A 16 18.06 -5.42 1.57
CA GLU A 16 18.78 -4.14 1.66
C GLU A 16 19.48 -3.76 0.32
N GLN A 17 20.06 -4.74 -0.40
CA GLN A 17 20.61 -4.50 -1.74
C GLN A 17 19.52 -4.06 -2.73
N LEU A 18 18.36 -4.70 -2.71
CA LEU A 18 17.22 -4.33 -3.55
C LEU A 18 16.63 -2.95 -3.19
N ARG A 19 16.64 -2.57 -1.90
CA ARG A 19 16.22 -1.23 -1.45
C ARG A 19 17.16 -0.14 -1.96
N GLN A 20 18.47 -0.39 -1.95
CA GLN A 20 19.49 0.54 -2.46
C GLN A 20 19.46 0.63 -3.98
N ASN A 21 19.24 -0.49 -4.65
CA ASN A 21 19.13 -0.57 -6.09
C ASN A 21 18.10 -1.62 -6.53
N GLY A 22 16.86 -1.21 -6.76
CA GLY A 22 15.78 -2.09 -7.22
C GLY A 22 16.00 -2.72 -8.62
N ARG A 23 17.06 -2.32 -9.33
CA ARG A 23 17.48 -2.92 -10.61
C ARG A 23 18.70 -3.83 -10.48
N ALA A 24 19.18 -4.08 -9.26
CA ALA A 24 20.32 -4.98 -9.05
C ALA A 24 19.98 -6.38 -9.56
N THR A 25 20.88 -6.96 -10.35
CA THR A 25 20.74 -8.34 -10.82
C THR A 25 21.10 -9.31 -9.70
N ASN A 26 20.55 -10.54 -9.76
CA ASN A 26 20.90 -11.60 -8.81
C ASN A 26 22.41 -11.86 -8.74
N GLN A 27 23.13 -11.66 -9.85
CA GLN A 27 24.57 -11.80 -9.89
C GLN A 27 25.29 -10.68 -9.13
N GLN A 28 24.87 -9.43 -9.30
CA GLN A 28 25.43 -8.28 -8.56
C GLN A 28 25.19 -8.40 -7.05
N ILE A 29 23.97 -8.82 -6.66
CA ILE A 29 23.65 -9.09 -5.26
C ILE A 29 24.53 -10.23 -4.72
N ALA A 30 24.67 -11.33 -5.47
CA ALA A 30 25.46 -12.47 -5.09
C ALA A 30 26.95 -12.11 -4.89
N GLU A 31 27.53 -11.34 -5.80
CA GLU A 31 28.89 -10.84 -5.71
C GLU A 31 29.08 -9.97 -4.45
N SER A 32 28.16 -9.03 -4.18
CA SER A 32 28.23 -8.14 -3.02
C SER A 32 28.13 -8.86 -1.67
N LEU A 33 27.40 -9.99 -1.64
CA LEU A 33 27.13 -10.75 -0.41
C LEU A 33 27.98 -12.03 -0.31
N ASN A 34 28.88 -12.29 -1.26
CA ASN A 34 29.68 -13.52 -1.38
C ASN A 34 28.80 -14.78 -1.41
N LEU A 35 27.77 -14.75 -2.25
CA LEU A 35 26.80 -15.83 -2.47
C LEU A 35 26.85 -16.32 -3.92
N ILE A 36 26.07 -17.36 -4.22
CA ILE A 36 25.82 -17.83 -5.59
C ILE A 36 24.54 -17.21 -6.13
N ALA A 37 24.51 -16.78 -7.39
CA ALA A 37 23.36 -16.11 -7.99
C ALA A 37 22.05 -16.94 -7.93
N SER A 38 22.16 -18.26 -8.06
CA SER A 38 21.00 -19.17 -7.90
C SER A 38 20.44 -19.17 -6.47
N THR A 39 21.30 -19.01 -5.46
CA THR A 39 20.87 -18.89 -4.05
C THR A 39 20.08 -17.60 -3.85
N VAL A 40 20.59 -16.47 -4.41
CA VAL A 40 19.87 -15.17 -4.35
C VAL A 40 18.52 -15.28 -5.03
N SER A 41 18.47 -15.81 -6.25
CA SER A 41 17.22 -16.01 -7.00
C SER A 41 16.19 -16.86 -6.23
N THR A 42 16.63 -17.98 -5.66
CA THR A 42 15.75 -18.86 -4.90
C THR A 42 15.21 -18.18 -3.63
N ARG A 43 16.05 -17.38 -2.94
CA ARG A 43 15.63 -16.65 -1.73
C ARG A 43 14.64 -15.54 -2.06
N ILE A 44 14.89 -14.75 -3.11
CA ILE A 44 13.97 -13.70 -3.57
C ILE A 44 12.60 -14.33 -3.87
N ARG A 45 12.56 -15.36 -4.71
CA ARG A 45 11.30 -16.04 -5.06
C ARG A 45 10.57 -16.56 -3.81
N ARG A 46 11.28 -17.19 -2.86
CA ARG A 46 10.69 -17.67 -1.61
C ARG A 46 10.09 -16.55 -0.77
N MET A 47 10.75 -15.38 -0.71
CA MET A 47 10.24 -14.20 -0.01
C MET A 47 9.00 -13.60 -0.70
N GLU A 48 9.00 -13.61 -2.04
CA GLU A 48 7.85 -13.14 -2.84
C GLU A 48 6.64 -14.08 -2.68
N GLU A 49 6.84 -15.40 -2.79
CA GLU A 49 5.81 -16.41 -2.59
C GLU A 49 5.22 -16.38 -1.16
N ALA A 50 6.05 -16.05 -0.18
CA ALA A 50 5.62 -15.87 1.22
C ALA A 50 4.97 -14.49 1.50
N GLY A 51 4.88 -13.59 0.51
CA GLY A 51 4.36 -12.24 0.69
C GLY A 51 5.24 -11.33 1.54
N MET A 52 6.52 -11.67 1.74
CA MET A 52 7.47 -10.90 2.57
C MET A 52 8.26 -9.87 1.77
N LEU A 53 8.29 -10.00 0.46
CA LEU A 53 8.97 -9.10 -0.47
C LEU A 53 8.09 -8.83 -1.67
N ARG A 54 8.12 -7.59 -2.15
CA ARG A 54 7.59 -7.20 -3.45
C ARG A 54 8.50 -6.15 -4.07
N VAL A 55 8.95 -6.40 -5.29
CA VAL A 55 9.66 -5.40 -6.07
C VAL A 55 8.67 -4.63 -6.92
N VAL A 56 8.61 -3.32 -6.72
CA VAL A 56 7.68 -2.44 -7.42
C VAL A 56 8.41 -1.22 -7.99
N ALA A 57 7.91 -0.71 -9.10
CA ALA A 57 8.31 0.61 -9.59
C ALA A 57 7.40 1.65 -8.94
N VAL A 58 7.99 2.69 -8.37
CA VAL A 58 7.27 3.84 -7.83
C VAL A 58 7.45 5.00 -8.78
N SER A 59 6.36 5.65 -9.15
CA SER A 59 6.34 6.88 -9.93
C SER A 59 5.55 7.96 -9.19
N ASP A 60 5.83 9.21 -9.50
CA ASP A 60 5.11 10.34 -8.92
C ASP A 60 3.63 10.30 -9.35
N PHE A 61 2.73 10.67 -8.46
CA PHE A 61 1.30 10.77 -8.73
C PHE A 61 1.00 11.76 -9.88
N ALA A 62 1.76 12.85 -9.96
CA ALA A 62 1.59 13.87 -10.98
C ALA A 62 1.84 13.33 -12.41
N VAL A 63 2.74 12.35 -12.57
CA VAL A 63 2.98 11.68 -13.87
C VAL A 63 1.72 10.97 -14.38
N HIS A 64 0.84 10.53 -13.45
CA HIS A 64 -0.44 9.89 -13.75
C HIS A 64 -1.62 10.88 -13.74
N GLY A 65 -1.32 12.18 -13.60
CA GLY A 65 -2.32 13.23 -13.59
C GLY A 65 -3.03 13.43 -12.25
N TYR A 66 -2.56 12.80 -11.17
CA TYR A 66 -3.10 13.00 -9.83
C TYR A 66 -2.36 14.14 -9.13
N HIS A 67 -3.07 15.20 -8.78
CA HIS A 67 -2.49 16.41 -8.21
C HIS A 67 -3.02 16.75 -6.82
N VAL A 68 -4.08 16.07 -6.40
CA VAL A 68 -4.75 16.33 -5.12
C VAL A 68 -4.78 15.06 -4.28
N ILE A 69 -4.33 15.20 -3.04
CA ILE A 69 -4.36 14.12 -2.05
C ILE A 69 -5.36 14.51 -0.96
N ILE A 70 -6.26 13.59 -0.65
CA ILE A 70 -7.32 13.80 0.32
C ILE A 70 -7.24 12.69 1.38
N HIS A 71 -7.14 13.07 2.63
CA HIS A 71 -7.38 12.19 3.75
C HIS A 71 -8.85 12.22 4.11
N VAL A 72 -9.49 11.06 4.29
CA VAL A 72 -10.89 10.99 4.70
C VAL A 72 -11.01 10.12 5.93
N ALA A 73 -11.50 10.71 7.02
CA ALA A 73 -11.93 9.97 8.18
C ALA A 73 -13.38 9.51 7.99
N VAL A 74 -13.64 8.20 8.19
CA VAL A 74 -14.95 7.61 7.99
C VAL A 74 -15.45 7.00 9.30
N GLN A 75 -16.63 7.42 9.74
CA GLN A 75 -17.37 6.76 10.81
C GLN A 75 -18.34 5.74 10.23
N VAL A 76 -18.39 4.58 10.85
CA VAL A 76 -19.22 3.45 10.42
C VAL A 76 -20.34 3.19 11.42
N SER A 77 -21.48 2.71 10.93
CA SER A 77 -22.63 2.33 11.75
C SER A 77 -23.41 1.19 11.09
N GLY A 78 -23.81 0.19 11.87
CA GLY A 78 -24.70 -0.88 11.42
C GLY A 78 -24.06 -1.99 10.57
N ARG A 79 -22.75 -1.88 10.26
CA ARG A 79 -21.95 -2.90 9.56
C ARG A 79 -20.55 -3.02 10.20
N PRO A 80 -19.87 -4.17 10.06
CA PRO A 80 -18.45 -4.28 10.43
C PRO A 80 -17.60 -3.28 9.63
N ALA A 81 -16.68 -2.58 10.31
CA ALA A 81 -15.83 -1.58 9.68
C ALA A 81 -14.92 -2.18 8.60
N LEU A 82 -14.51 -3.45 8.73
CA LEU A 82 -13.72 -4.15 7.72
C LEU A 82 -14.48 -4.25 6.40
N ASP A 83 -15.73 -4.70 6.43
CA ASP A 83 -16.56 -4.87 5.23
C ASP A 83 -16.77 -3.54 4.50
N VAL A 84 -16.98 -2.45 5.27
CA VAL A 84 -17.10 -1.10 4.69
C VAL A 84 -15.78 -0.61 4.11
N ALA A 85 -14.65 -0.91 4.76
CA ALA A 85 -13.33 -0.55 4.25
C ALA A 85 -12.98 -1.32 2.98
N GLU A 86 -13.38 -2.59 2.86
CA GLU A 86 -13.22 -3.40 1.66
C GLU A 86 -14.04 -2.84 0.49
N ASP A 87 -15.33 -2.52 0.72
CA ASP A 87 -16.17 -1.87 -0.29
C ASP A 87 -15.57 -0.53 -0.77
N LEU A 88 -15.05 0.28 0.17
CA LEU A 88 -14.42 1.56 -0.15
C LEU A 88 -13.09 1.38 -0.92
N ALA A 89 -12.34 0.33 -0.64
CA ALA A 89 -11.07 0.05 -1.32
C ALA A 89 -11.24 -0.36 -2.79
N GLU A 90 -12.45 -0.72 -3.24
CA GLU A 90 -12.74 -1.02 -4.65
C GLU A 90 -12.82 0.23 -5.54
N PHE A 91 -12.92 1.43 -4.95
CA PHE A 91 -12.94 2.67 -5.73
C PHE A 91 -11.53 3.01 -6.23
N PRO A 92 -11.35 3.31 -7.52
CA PRO A 92 -10.04 3.56 -8.11
C PRO A 92 -9.34 4.82 -7.54
N GLU A 93 -10.10 5.76 -7.00
CA GLU A 93 -9.58 6.95 -6.33
C GLU A 93 -9.02 6.65 -4.94
N VAL A 94 -9.36 5.51 -4.34
CA VAL A 94 -8.87 5.09 -3.02
C VAL A 94 -7.49 4.45 -3.17
N PHE A 95 -6.46 5.24 -2.88
CA PHE A 95 -5.08 4.78 -2.89
C PHE A 95 -4.77 3.88 -1.69
N ALA A 96 -5.32 4.20 -0.52
CA ALA A 96 -5.17 3.38 0.68
C ALA A 96 -6.40 3.45 1.59
N ALA A 97 -6.73 2.32 2.23
CA ALA A 97 -7.76 2.21 3.24
C ALA A 97 -7.18 1.50 4.48
N HIS A 98 -7.36 2.09 5.65
CA HIS A 98 -6.86 1.57 6.91
C HIS A 98 -7.99 1.49 7.92
N LEU A 99 -8.07 0.38 8.66
CA LEU A 99 -8.81 0.34 9.92
C LEU A 99 -7.98 1.04 10.99
N VAL A 100 -8.59 1.92 11.74
CA VAL A 100 -7.93 2.73 12.76
C VAL A 100 -8.72 2.72 14.07
N THR A 101 -8.06 3.07 15.15
CA THR A 101 -8.68 3.29 16.45
C THR A 101 -8.87 4.79 16.70
N GLY A 102 -9.91 5.19 17.44
CA GLY A 102 -10.14 6.58 17.78
C GLY A 102 -11.57 7.05 17.51
N SER A 103 -11.72 8.27 17.02
CA SER A 103 -13.02 8.90 16.78
C SER A 103 -13.70 8.43 15.49
N TYR A 104 -13.04 7.67 14.67
CA TYR A 104 -13.51 7.07 13.42
C TYR A 104 -12.88 5.69 13.22
N GLU A 105 -13.49 4.84 12.44
CA GLU A 105 -13.11 3.44 12.27
C GLU A 105 -12.23 3.21 11.03
N ILE A 106 -12.36 4.08 10.00
CA ILE A 106 -11.60 3.93 8.75
C ILE A 106 -10.91 5.25 8.41
N SER A 107 -9.66 5.16 7.96
CA SER A 107 -8.91 6.25 7.35
C SER A 107 -8.62 5.91 5.89
N LEU A 108 -9.05 6.78 4.97
CA LEU A 108 -8.75 6.66 3.55
C LEU A 108 -7.71 7.68 3.12
N LEU A 109 -6.93 7.32 2.14
CA LEU A 109 -6.13 8.23 1.34
C LEU A 109 -6.65 8.15 -0.11
N LEU A 110 -7.16 9.27 -0.60
CA LEU A 110 -7.64 9.40 -1.97
C LEU A 110 -6.66 10.19 -2.81
N THR A 111 -6.63 9.89 -4.11
CA THR A 111 -5.89 10.68 -5.10
C THR A 111 -6.84 11.13 -6.20
N LEU A 112 -6.89 12.44 -6.46
CA LEU A 112 -7.75 13.06 -7.47
C LEU A 112 -6.91 13.85 -8.47
N ARG A 113 -7.46 14.03 -9.66
CA ARG A 113 -6.85 14.89 -10.69
C ARG A 113 -7.14 16.35 -10.41
N ASP A 114 -8.37 16.64 -9.98
CA ASP A 114 -8.84 17.97 -9.64
C ASP A 114 -9.62 17.96 -8.32
N ILE A 115 -9.51 19.04 -7.55
CA ILE A 115 -10.26 19.22 -6.31
C ILE A 115 -11.78 19.26 -6.55
N ASP A 116 -12.19 19.73 -7.72
CA ASP A 116 -13.60 19.83 -8.11
C ASP A 116 -14.29 18.47 -8.24
N GLU A 117 -13.53 17.37 -8.34
CA GLU A 117 -14.06 16.00 -8.31
C GLU A 117 -14.51 15.57 -6.90
N LEU A 118 -13.97 16.20 -5.85
CA LEU A 118 -14.18 15.76 -4.46
C LEU A 118 -15.66 15.78 -4.01
N PRO A 119 -16.44 16.86 -4.27
CA PRO A 119 -17.84 16.88 -3.83
C PRO A 119 -18.65 15.72 -4.39
N SER A 120 -18.58 15.48 -5.71
CA SER A 120 -19.34 14.40 -6.36
C SER A 120 -18.84 13.01 -5.91
N LEU A 121 -17.53 12.82 -5.77
CA LEU A 121 -16.96 11.56 -5.26
C LEU A 121 -17.50 11.24 -3.87
N ILE A 122 -17.50 12.21 -2.96
CA ILE A 122 -18.00 12.00 -1.59
C ILE A 122 -19.52 11.78 -1.61
N THR A 123 -20.30 12.70 -2.21
CA THR A 123 -21.76 12.71 -2.05
C THR A 123 -22.49 11.69 -2.91
N ASP A 124 -21.99 11.42 -4.11
CA ASP A 124 -22.72 10.61 -5.11
C ASP A 124 -22.20 9.18 -5.18
N ARG A 125 -20.98 8.92 -4.66
CA ARG A 125 -20.34 7.61 -4.76
C ARG A 125 -19.97 7.04 -3.40
N LEU A 126 -18.96 7.56 -2.72
CA LEU A 126 -18.45 6.96 -1.47
C LEU A 126 -19.50 6.92 -0.37
N SER A 127 -20.26 7.99 -0.16
CA SER A 127 -21.31 8.03 0.88
C SER A 127 -22.49 7.07 0.63
N LYS A 128 -22.58 6.49 -0.58
CA LYS A 128 -23.61 5.48 -0.90
C LYS A 128 -23.23 4.07 -0.44
N VAL A 129 -21.98 3.86 -0.05
CA VAL A 129 -21.56 2.57 0.53
C VAL A 129 -22.32 2.32 1.83
N PRO A 130 -23.06 1.21 1.95
CA PRO A 130 -23.84 0.92 3.14
C PRO A 130 -22.97 0.84 4.40
N GLY A 131 -23.45 1.39 5.49
CA GLY A 131 -22.73 1.39 6.77
C GLY A 131 -21.93 2.67 7.04
N ILE A 132 -21.81 3.58 6.09
CA ILE A 132 -21.19 4.89 6.34
C ILE A 132 -22.15 5.77 7.16
N LYS A 133 -21.64 6.27 8.29
CA LYS A 133 -22.34 7.23 9.14
C LYS A 133 -21.96 8.66 8.81
N SER A 134 -20.68 8.92 8.64
CA SER A 134 -20.14 10.24 8.25
C SER A 134 -18.77 10.12 7.60
N MET A 135 -18.43 11.11 6.79
CA MET A 135 -17.12 11.26 6.16
C MET A 135 -16.59 12.67 6.40
N ILE A 136 -15.34 12.78 6.79
CA ILE A 136 -14.65 14.05 7.06
C ILE A 136 -13.43 14.12 6.16
N PRO A 137 -13.53 14.76 4.98
CA PRO A 137 -12.40 14.94 4.10
C PRO A 137 -11.49 16.08 4.59
N ALA A 138 -10.17 15.88 4.41
CA ALA A 138 -9.14 16.87 4.65
C ALA A 138 -8.18 16.90 3.46
N VAL A 139 -8.05 18.05 2.82
CA VAL A 139 -7.17 18.23 1.66
C VAL A 139 -5.72 18.28 2.13
N GLY A 140 -4.85 17.45 1.54
CA GLY A 140 -3.41 17.52 1.71
C GLY A 140 -2.87 18.78 1.04
N LEU A 141 -2.27 19.67 1.82
CA LEU A 141 -1.72 20.93 1.30
C LEU A 141 -0.33 20.74 0.71
N ASP A 142 0.45 19.84 1.29
CA ASP A 142 1.80 19.50 0.84
C ASP A 142 2.20 18.11 1.35
N VAL A 143 3.10 17.48 0.63
CA VAL A 143 3.68 16.18 0.99
C VAL A 143 5.10 16.40 1.51
N VAL A 144 5.24 16.42 2.82
CA VAL A 144 6.56 16.60 3.44
C VAL A 144 7.47 15.40 3.20
N ARG A 145 6.91 14.17 3.21
CA ARG A 145 7.64 12.92 2.96
C ARG A 145 6.71 11.74 2.70
N TYR A 146 7.06 10.94 1.71
CA TYR A 146 6.64 9.53 1.62
C TYR A 146 7.85 8.62 1.79
N GLY A 147 7.79 7.68 2.73
CA GLY A 147 8.77 6.60 2.85
C GLY A 147 8.23 5.36 2.15
N LEU A 148 8.62 5.15 0.89
CA LEU A 148 8.10 4.05 0.05
C LEU A 148 9.00 2.82 0.04
N ASP A 149 10.11 2.86 0.76
CA ASP A 149 11.09 1.78 0.83
C ASP A 149 10.71 0.64 1.80
N THR A 150 9.75 0.88 2.68
CA THR A 150 9.14 -0.13 3.55
C THR A 150 7.66 0.17 3.76
N GLY A 151 6.84 -0.86 3.74
CA GLY A 151 5.40 -0.73 3.97
C GLY A 151 4.74 -2.09 4.10
N PRO A 152 3.49 -2.14 4.58
CA PRO A 152 2.74 -3.38 4.62
C PRO A 152 2.47 -3.87 3.20
N ILE A 153 2.70 -5.16 2.96
CA ILE A 153 2.30 -5.84 1.72
C ILE A 153 0.89 -6.37 1.95
N ASP A 154 -0.05 -5.97 1.10
CA ASP A 154 -1.41 -6.52 1.17
C ASP A 154 -1.41 -7.96 0.67
N SER A 155 -1.34 -8.90 1.62
CA SER A 155 -1.35 -10.34 1.35
C SER A 155 -2.68 -10.83 0.76
N ARG A 156 -3.77 -10.07 0.89
CA ARG A 156 -5.10 -10.45 0.37
C ARG A 156 -5.20 -10.34 -1.15
N ARG A 157 -4.34 -9.54 -1.79
CA ARG A 157 -4.28 -9.37 -3.25
C ARG A 157 -3.27 -10.30 -3.93
N LEU A 158 -2.64 -11.19 -3.17
CA LEU A 158 -1.65 -12.15 -3.68
C LEU A 158 -2.23 -13.57 -3.84
N ALA A 159 -3.53 -13.75 -3.60
CA ALA A 159 -4.23 -15.01 -3.78
C ALA A 159 -4.96 -15.08 -5.14
#